data_e9b9255325cab3d9fff741bb0107186d
#
_entry.id   e9b9255325cab3d9fff741bb0107186d
#
_cell.length_a   1.000
_cell.length_b   1.000
_cell.length_c   1.000
_cell.angle_alpha   90.00
_cell.angle_beta   90.00
_cell.angle_gamma   90.00
#
_symmetry.space_group_name_H-M   'P 1'
#
loop_
_entity.id
_entity.type
_entity.pdbx_description
1 polymer ?
#
loop_
_entity_poly.entity_id
_entity_poly.type
_entity_poly.pdbx_seq_one_letter_code
_entity_poly.pdbx_strand_id
1 'polypeptide(L)'
;MPGFPINVQSHLNMSLDNISRSQRSDSTRYDKRPAQGRRPTGSLFNPPRGVYKHRNPPPADRRPRDFSTQEYIKVSLASDPKVVAGKIAHCSRSNRPPTVLAIGHGCLNQAIKSVAIARRFCMQPQTSSDVAFDLSCQPAFRDNGQPTARENPTAIPKPSLALYLAKRAPYTFKSASERMEMPVAGTTEPAVVAGALAARVRENVDVYLSAIGVDAVGNAMRAICYARMYLEDNGLDIKAMPEFMHLSKDGVPMSGLLFNIIVENAM
;
A
#
# COMPACT_ATOMS: atom_id res chain seq x y z
N MET A 1 -41.75 11.25 -16.82
CA MET A 1 -40.46 10.88 -17.41
C MET A 1 -39.85 9.83 -16.48
N PRO A 2 -39.78 8.55 -16.84
CA PRO A 2 -39.18 7.52 -15.96
C PRO A 2 -37.68 7.53 -16.12
N GLY A 3 -36.98 7.58 -14.97
CA GLY A 3 -35.54 7.50 -14.89
C GLY A 3 -35.01 6.11 -15.25
N PHE A 4 -33.92 6.07 -16.01
CA PHE A 4 -33.24 4.86 -16.40
C PHE A 4 -32.45 4.27 -15.21
N PRO A 5 -32.56 2.98 -14.91
CA PRO A 5 -31.71 2.34 -13.93
C PRO A 5 -30.31 2.20 -14.52
N ILE A 6 -29.30 2.78 -13.86
CA ILE A 6 -27.89 2.58 -14.18
C ILE A 6 -27.54 1.13 -13.82
N ASN A 7 -27.31 0.30 -14.83
CA ASN A 7 -26.91 -1.08 -14.66
C ASN A 7 -25.42 -1.15 -14.26
N VAL A 8 -25.17 -1.29 -12.98
CA VAL A 8 -23.82 -1.35 -12.38
C VAL A 8 -23.11 -2.69 -12.64
N GLN A 9 -23.80 -3.66 -13.19
CA GLN A 9 -23.30 -5.04 -13.31
C GLN A 9 -22.45 -5.32 -14.56
N SER A 10 -22.45 -4.45 -15.58
CA SER A 10 -21.79 -4.74 -16.86
C SER A 10 -20.31 -4.39 -16.96
N HIS A 11 -19.72 -3.71 -15.95
CA HIS A 11 -18.31 -3.30 -16.00
C HIS A 11 -17.36 -4.15 -15.14
N LEU A 12 -17.83 -5.23 -14.52
CA LEU A 12 -17.02 -6.08 -13.65
C LEU A 12 -16.08 -7.05 -14.38
N ASN A 13 -16.15 -7.13 -15.72
CA ASN A 13 -15.36 -8.07 -16.52
C ASN A 13 -14.23 -7.44 -17.34
N MET A 14 -13.79 -6.22 -17.04
CA MET A 14 -12.55 -5.72 -17.64
C MET A 14 -11.37 -6.50 -17.08
N SER A 15 -10.69 -7.23 -17.94
CA SER A 15 -9.50 -8.02 -17.64
C SER A 15 -8.46 -7.14 -16.93
N LEU A 16 -7.86 -7.68 -15.86
CA LEU A 16 -6.78 -7.05 -15.09
C LEU A 16 -5.57 -6.67 -15.97
N ASP A 17 -5.48 -7.22 -17.18
CA ASP A 17 -4.42 -6.96 -18.15
C ASP A 17 -4.49 -5.54 -18.75
N ASN A 18 -5.67 -4.93 -18.81
CA ASN A 18 -5.83 -3.56 -19.31
C ASN A 18 -5.35 -2.50 -18.31
N ILE A 19 -5.32 -2.80 -17.01
CA ILE A 19 -4.82 -1.90 -15.97
C ILE A 19 -3.29 -1.78 -16.03
N SER A 20 -2.61 -2.85 -16.47
CA SER A 20 -1.13 -2.88 -16.59
C SER A 20 -0.59 -2.17 -17.82
N ARG A 21 -1.40 -2.04 -18.89
CA ARG A 21 -0.97 -1.43 -20.16
C ARG A 21 -0.95 0.11 -20.14
N SER A 22 -1.86 0.75 -19.40
CA SER A 22 -1.94 2.21 -19.37
C SER A 22 -0.83 2.89 -18.55
N GLN A 23 -0.06 2.13 -17.77
CA GLN A 23 1.02 2.67 -16.94
C GLN A 23 2.44 2.52 -17.54
N ARG A 24 2.58 1.95 -18.75
CA ARG A 24 3.89 1.76 -19.40
C ARG A 24 4.30 2.88 -20.35
N SER A 25 3.49 3.90 -20.59
CA SER A 25 3.75 4.91 -21.62
C SER A 25 4.45 6.19 -21.18
N ASP A 26 4.85 6.34 -19.91
CA ASP A 26 5.38 7.63 -19.42
C ASP A 26 6.80 7.58 -18.84
N SER A 27 7.66 6.66 -19.26
CA SER A 27 9.05 6.63 -18.79
C SER A 27 10.09 6.58 -19.90
N THR A 28 9.94 7.40 -20.96
CA THR A 28 11.01 7.56 -21.97
C THR A 28 11.16 9.00 -22.39
N ARG A 29 11.87 9.79 -21.59
CA ARG A 29 12.68 10.94 -22.05
C ARG A 29 13.69 11.30 -20.98
N TYR A 30 14.86 10.67 -21.03
CA TYR A 30 16.09 11.28 -20.52
C TYR A 30 17.16 11.26 -21.60
N ASP A 31 17.64 12.45 -21.86
CA ASP A 31 18.58 12.87 -22.88
C ASP A 31 19.90 12.09 -22.90
N LYS A 32 20.36 11.79 -24.12
CA LYS A 32 21.71 11.39 -24.43
C LYS A 32 22.66 12.57 -24.24
N ARG A 33 23.62 12.46 -23.33
CA ARG A 33 24.81 13.32 -23.35
C ARG A 33 25.95 12.64 -24.14
N PRO A 34 26.75 13.40 -24.91
CA PRO A 34 27.77 12.84 -25.79
C PRO A 34 29.02 12.46 -25.02
N ALA A 35 29.67 11.44 -25.51
CA ALA A 35 30.98 10.96 -25.08
C ALA A 35 32.08 11.96 -25.42
N GLN A 36 32.90 12.35 -24.47
CA GLN A 36 34.23 12.95 -24.74
C GLN A 36 35.27 12.45 -23.76
N GLY A 37 36.45 12.13 -24.29
CA GLY A 37 37.71 12.23 -23.60
C GLY A 37 38.42 10.92 -23.24
N ARG A 38 39.17 10.38 -24.17
CA ARG A 38 40.31 9.46 -23.91
C ARG A 38 41.32 10.14 -22.98
N ARG A 39 41.81 9.41 -21.97
CA ARG A 39 43.06 9.71 -21.27
C ARG A 39 44.00 8.52 -21.34
N PRO A 40 45.30 8.78 -21.37
CA PRO A 40 46.31 7.77 -21.71
C PRO A 40 46.82 6.98 -20.50
N THR A 41 47.31 5.85 -20.84
CA THR A 41 48.15 4.85 -20.18
C THR A 41 49.17 5.38 -19.17
N GLY A 42 49.29 4.69 -18.05
CA GLY A 42 50.51 4.73 -17.23
C GLY A 42 50.33 4.00 -15.89
N SER A 43 51.17 2.99 -15.75
CA SER A 43 51.74 2.43 -14.52
C SER A 43 51.14 1.16 -13.91
N LEU A 44 51.90 0.15 -14.15
CA LEU A 44 52.16 -1.07 -13.39
C LEU A 44 51.97 -0.94 -11.88
N PHE A 45 51.00 -1.72 -11.33
CA PHE A 45 51.16 -2.40 -10.04
C PHE A 45 50.19 -3.59 -10.04
N ASN A 46 50.72 -4.79 -10.26
CA ASN A 46 50.03 -6.04 -10.00
C ASN A 46 50.19 -6.39 -8.52
N PRO A 47 49.13 -6.44 -7.72
CA PRO A 47 49.22 -7.10 -6.43
C PRO A 47 49.16 -8.62 -6.60
N PRO A 48 49.82 -9.40 -5.74
CA PRO A 48 49.93 -10.85 -5.88
C PRO A 48 48.56 -11.51 -5.78
N ARG A 49 48.29 -12.49 -6.67
CA ARG A 49 47.10 -13.32 -6.63
C ARG A 49 47.05 -14.13 -5.32
N GLY A 50 46.32 -13.58 -4.34
CA GLY A 50 45.90 -14.35 -3.18
C GLY A 50 44.88 -15.41 -3.58
N VAL A 51 45.21 -16.67 -3.32
CA VAL A 51 44.33 -17.82 -3.49
C VAL A 51 43.16 -17.66 -2.53
N TYR A 52 42.02 -17.16 -3.03
CA TYR A 52 40.78 -17.20 -2.28
C TYR A 52 40.30 -18.65 -2.18
N LYS A 53 40.66 -19.32 -1.09
CA LYS A 53 39.99 -20.57 -0.69
C LYS A 53 38.50 -20.25 -0.52
N HIS A 54 37.66 -20.82 -1.38
CA HIS A 54 36.22 -20.86 -1.18
C HIS A 54 35.95 -21.50 0.19
N ARG A 55 35.76 -20.70 1.22
CA ARG A 55 35.13 -21.17 2.44
C ARG A 55 33.66 -21.39 2.11
N ASN A 56 33.24 -22.65 2.11
CA ASN A 56 31.83 -22.98 2.12
C ASN A 56 31.17 -22.16 3.23
N PRO A 57 30.03 -21.47 2.95
CA PRO A 57 29.29 -20.81 4.00
C PRO A 57 28.97 -21.86 5.09
N PRO A 58 29.02 -21.47 6.38
CA PRO A 58 28.67 -22.40 7.46
C PRO A 58 27.26 -22.93 7.19
N PRO A 59 26.98 -24.20 7.53
CA PRO A 59 25.66 -24.77 7.35
C PRO A 59 24.64 -23.85 8.03
N ALA A 60 23.62 -23.44 7.28
CA ALA A 60 22.57 -22.59 7.80
C ALA A 60 22.02 -23.21 9.09
N ASP A 61 22.16 -22.51 10.19
CA ASP A 61 21.66 -22.90 11.49
C ASP A 61 20.15 -23.19 11.36
N ARG A 62 19.82 -24.48 11.31
CA ARG A 62 18.43 -24.98 11.27
C ARG A 62 17.82 -24.87 12.66
N ARG A 63 17.76 -23.65 13.19
CA ARG A 63 16.90 -23.43 14.36
C ARG A 63 15.48 -23.75 13.97
N PRO A 64 14.73 -24.44 14.80
CA PRO A 64 13.30 -24.62 14.59
C PRO A 64 12.70 -23.23 14.35
N ARG A 65 12.02 -23.03 13.22
CA ARG A 65 11.32 -21.77 12.95
C ARG A 65 10.26 -21.64 14.02
N ASP A 66 10.50 -20.72 14.94
CA ASP A 66 9.54 -20.35 15.95
C ASP A 66 8.27 -19.86 15.21
N PHE A 67 7.16 -20.58 15.38
CA PHE A 67 5.90 -20.34 14.67
C PHE A 67 5.22 -19.02 15.11
N SER A 68 5.85 -18.26 16.01
CA SER A 68 5.38 -16.96 16.50
C SER A 68 5.84 -15.78 15.65
N THR A 69 6.68 -15.95 14.62
CA THR A 69 7.19 -14.82 13.84
C THR A 69 6.15 -14.36 12.82
N GLN A 70 5.57 -13.21 13.09
CA GLN A 70 4.74 -12.46 12.15
C GLN A 70 5.47 -12.31 10.81
N GLU A 71 4.82 -12.70 9.72
CA GLU A 71 5.41 -12.64 8.38
C GLU A 71 5.41 -11.21 7.87
N TYR A 72 6.58 -10.73 7.40
CA TYR A 72 6.73 -9.38 6.86
C TYR A 72 6.92 -9.41 5.36
N ILE A 73 6.21 -8.54 4.65
CA ILE A 73 6.38 -8.28 3.22
C ILE A 73 6.89 -6.87 3.03
N LYS A 74 8.13 -6.72 2.56
CA LYS A 74 8.68 -5.41 2.19
C LYS A 74 8.30 -5.08 0.76
N VAL A 75 7.70 -3.90 0.55
CA VAL A 75 7.29 -3.43 -0.78
C VAL A 75 8.19 -2.28 -1.20
N SER A 76 8.75 -2.41 -2.40
CA SER A 76 9.55 -1.38 -3.07
C SER A 76 8.78 -0.74 -4.22
N LEU A 77 9.34 0.32 -4.80
CA LEU A 77 8.76 0.97 -5.98
C LEU A 77 8.68 0.02 -7.19
N ALA A 78 9.63 -0.91 -7.29
CA ALA A 78 9.70 -1.92 -8.37
C ALA A 78 8.84 -3.17 -8.09
N SER A 79 8.20 -3.28 -6.93
CA SER A 79 7.35 -4.42 -6.60
C SER A 79 6.11 -4.44 -7.47
N ASP A 80 5.80 -5.59 -8.09
CA ASP A 80 4.56 -5.80 -8.81
C ASP A 80 3.42 -6.01 -7.80
N PRO A 81 2.37 -5.15 -7.80
CA PRO A 81 1.26 -5.27 -6.87
C PRO A 81 0.49 -6.59 -6.97
N LYS A 82 0.41 -7.22 -8.15
CA LYS A 82 -0.28 -8.50 -8.31
C LYS A 82 0.48 -9.64 -7.64
N VAL A 83 1.80 -9.66 -7.78
CA VAL A 83 2.68 -10.66 -7.14
C VAL A 83 2.62 -10.53 -5.62
N VAL A 84 2.73 -9.30 -5.12
CA VAL A 84 2.62 -9.02 -3.68
C VAL A 84 1.23 -9.40 -3.15
N ALA A 85 0.16 -9.10 -3.89
CA ALA A 85 -1.20 -9.48 -3.54
C ALA A 85 -1.41 -11.00 -3.46
N GLY A 86 -0.81 -11.74 -4.40
CA GLY A 86 -0.82 -13.21 -4.36
C GLY A 86 -0.18 -13.75 -3.08
N LYS A 87 0.96 -13.17 -2.67
CA LYS A 87 1.63 -13.55 -1.42
C LYS A 87 0.78 -13.20 -0.19
N ILE A 88 0.19 -12.00 -0.15
CA ILE A 88 -0.72 -11.58 0.93
C ILE A 88 -1.89 -12.56 1.05
N ALA A 89 -2.56 -12.88 -0.06
CA ALA A 89 -3.70 -13.77 -0.07
C ALA A 89 -3.33 -15.20 0.38
N HIS A 90 -2.18 -15.71 -0.06
CA HIS A 90 -1.68 -17.02 0.34
C HIS A 90 -1.44 -17.11 1.87
N CYS A 91 -0.72 -16.14 2.44
CA CYS A 91 -0.47 -16.09 3.89
C CYS A 91 -1.77 -15.96 4.68
N SER A 92 -2.71 -15.13 4.18
CA SER A 92 -4.00 -14.90 4.84
C SER A 92 -4.91 -16.13 4.80
N ARG A 93 -4.89 -16.94 3.73
CA ARG A 93 -5.58 -18.23 3.67
C ARG A 93 -5.03 -19.21 4.71
N SER A 94 -3.73 -19.16 4.99
CA SER A 94 -3.07 -19.94 6.05
C SER A 94 -3.26 -19.36 7.46
N ASN A 95 -4.25 -18.48 7.67
CA ASN A 95 -4.53 -17.77 8.92
C ASN A 95 -3.34 -16.98 9.51
N ARG A 96 -2.43 -16.55 8.66
CA ARG A 96 -1.27 -15.73 9.02
C ARG A 96 -1.20 -14.50 8.12
N PRO A 97 -2.15 -13.54 8.24
CA PRO A 97 -2.10 -12.31 7.46
C PRO A 97 -0.79 -11.57 7.76
N PRO A 98 -0.03 -11.19 6.73
CA PRO A 98 1.30 -10.60 6.92
C PRO A 98 1.20 -9.11 7.27
N THR A 99 2.28 -8.58 7.84
CA THR A 99 2.49 -7.13 7.92
C THR A 99 3.20 -6.65 6.65
N VAL A 100 2.65 -5.66 5.98
CA VAL A 100 3.25 -5.06 4.78
C VAL A 100 3.99 -3.79 5.14
N LEU A 101 5.27 -3.71 4.76
CA LEU A 101 6.15 -2.58 5.09
C LEU A 101 6.46 -1.77 3.84
N ALA A 102 6.28 -0.44 3.91
CA ALA A 102 6.54 0.47 2.82
C ALA A 102 7.19 1.77 3.31
N ILE A 103 8.19 2.27 2.56
CA ILE A 103 8.90 3.53 2.84
C ILE A 103 8.74 4.47 1.65
N GLY A 104 8.16 5.63 1.90
CA GLY A 104 7.88 6.66 0.89
C GLY A 104 6.57 6.40 0.13
N HIS A 105 6.02 7.46 -0.47
CA HIS A 105 4.71 7.46 -1.10
C HIS A 105 4.60 6.44 -2.24
N GLY A 106 5.64 6.32 -3.08
CA GLY A 106 5.64 5.36 -4.19
C GLY A 106 5.53 3.91 -3.75
N CYS A 107 6.33 3.49 -2.73
CA CYS A 107 6.25 2.14 -2.18
C CYS A 107 4.91 1.90 -1.47
N LEU A 108 4.42 2.92 -0.77
CA LEU A 108 3.13 2.85 -0.08
C LEU A 108 1.97 2.70 -1.07
N ASN A 109 1.99 3.44 -2.18
CA ASN A 109 1.00 3.29 -3.25
C ASN A 109 0.99 1.87 -3.84
N GLN A 110 2.16 1.25 -4.07
CA GLN A 110 2.25 -0.15 -4.51
C GLN A 110 1.73 -1.11 -3.44
N ALA A 111 2.05 -0.87 -2.18
CA ALA A 111 1.56 -1.69 -1.06
C ALA A 111 0.04 -1.65 -0.95
N ILE A 112 -0.58 -0.47 -1.02
CA ILE A 112 -2.03 -0.32 -0.92
C ILE A 112 -2.74 -0.94 -2.13
N LYS A 113 -2.20 -0.77 -3.34
CA LYS A 113 -2.70 -1.49 -4.53
C LYS A 113 -2.66 -2.99 -4.33
N SER A 114 -1.57 -3.51 -3.74
CA SER A 114 -1.44 -4.94 -3.45
C SER A 114 -2.49 -5.42 -2.44
N VAL A 115 -2.78 -4.63 -1.40
CA VAL A 115 -3.83 -4.96 -0.43
C VAL A 115 -5.21 -4.97 -1.11
N ALA A 116 -5.52 -3.96 -1.95
CA ALA A 116 -6.78 -3.89 -2.66
C ALA A 116 -7.00 -5.09 -3.62
N ILE A 117 -5.93 -5.54 -4.31
CA ILE A 117 -5.97 -6.74 -5.16
C ILE A 117 -6.10 -8.00 -4.29
N ALA A 118 -5.36 -8.10 -3.19
CA ALA A 118 -5.41 -9.26 -2.29
C ALA A 118 -6.80 -9.47 -1.70
N ARG A 119 -7.51 -8.40 -1.33
CA ARG A 119 -8.91 -8.45 -0.89
C ARG A 119 -9.78 -9.16 -1.93
N ARG A 120 -9.66 -8.78 -3.21
CA ARG A 120 -10.40 -9.43 -4.30
C ARG A 120 -10.05 -10.91 -4.43
N PHE A 121 -8.78 -11.28 -4.27
CA PHE A 121 -8.36 -12.68 -4.30
C PHE A 121 -8.92 -13.48 -3.11
N CYS A 122 -9.01 -12.88 -1.93
CA CYS A 122 -9.55 -13.52 -0.74
C CYS A 122 -11.07 -13.70 -0.79
N MET A 123 -11.77 -12.78 -1.47
CA MET A 123 -13.23 -12.87 -1.70
C MET A 123 -13.61 -13.95 -2.71
N GLN A 124 -12.65 -14.46 -3.50
CA GLN A 124 -12.87 -15.51 -4.49
C GLN A 124 -12.36 -16.84 -3.94
N PRO A 125 -13.22 -17.80 -3.58
CA PRO A 125 -12.80 -19.14 -3.20
C PRO A 125 -12.01 -19.81 -4.33
N GLN A 126 -10.90 -20.47 -4.00
CA GLN A 126 -10.11 -21.22 -4.98
C GLN A 126 -10.58 -22.67 -5.11
N THR A 127 -11.18 -23.21 -4.05
CA THR A 127 -11.73 -24.54 -3.99
C THR A 127 -13.15 -24.50 -3.41
N SER A 128 -13.92 -25.58 -3.61
CA SER A 128 -15.29 -25.68 -3.08
C SER A 128 -15.35 -25.68 -1.55
N SER A 129 -14.23 -25.98 -0.89
CA SER A 129 -14.10 -25.98 0.57
C SER A 129 -13.62 -24.66 1.16
N ASP A 130 -13.17 -23.73 0.32
CA ASP A 130 -12.66 -22.42 0.78
C ASP A 130 -13.83 -21.52 1.14
N VAL A 131 -13.73 -20.90 2.32
CA VAL A 131 -14.66 -19.86 2.74
C VAL A 131 -14.12 -18.51 2.29
N ALA A 132 -14.93 -17.72 1.60
CA ALA A 132 -14.60 -16.36 1.23
C ALA A 132 -14.39 -15.51 2.49
N PHE A 133 -13.35 -14.69 2.50
CA PHE A 133 -13.08 -13.73 3.57
C PHE A 133 -12.50 -12.44 2.97
N ASP A 134 -12.52 -11.39 3.75
CA ASP A 134 -11.95 -10.10 3.39
C ASP A 134 -10.76 -9.74 4.28
N LEU A 135 -10.06 -8.66 3.92
CA LEU A 135 -8.92 -8.14 4.67
C LEU A 135 -9.17 -6.68 5.06
N SER A 136 -8.92 -6.35 6.30
CA SER A 136 -8.77 -4.98 6.77
C SER A 136 -7.29 -4.64 6.95
N CYS A 137 -6.96 -3.37 6.80
CA CYS A 137 -5.62 -2.82 6.90
C CYS A 137 -5.58 -1.77 8.01
N GLN A 138 -4.73 -1.99 8.99
CA GLN A 138 -4.48 -1.06 10.09
C GLN A 138 -3.10 -0.44 9.90
N PRO A 139 -2.99 0.81 9.41
CA PRO A 139 -1.71 1.45 9.23
C PRO A 139 -1.16 2.03 10.52
N ALA A 140 0.16 1.97 10.68
CA ALA A 140 0.86 2.63 11.77
C ALA A 140 2.19 3.21 11.28
N PHE A 141 2.60 4.32 11.90
CA PHE A 141 3.95 4.86 11.69
C PHE A 141 4.98 3.88 12.21
N ARG A 142 6.08 3.80 11.50
CA ARG A 142 7.21 2.97 11.86
C ARG A 142 8.48 3.80 11.90
N ASP A 143 9.22 3.65 12.99
CA ASP A 143 10.60 4.10 13.01
C ASP A 143 11.43 3.17 12.09
N ASN A 144 12.13 3.75 11.15
CA ASN A 144 12.97 3.05 10.19
C ASN A 144 14.45 3.40 10.35
N GLY A 145 14.81 4.05 11.48
CA GLY A 145 16.19 4.48 11.75
C GLY A 145 16.72 5.49 10.74
N GLN A 146 15.84 6.22 10.04
CA GLN A 146 16.28 7.31 9.17
C GLN A 146 16.84 8.45 10.02
N PRO A 147 17.91 9.13 9.53
CA PRO A 147 18.47 10.27 10.24
C PRO A 147 17.38 11.30 10.51
N THR A 148 17.33 11.76 11.75
CA THR A 148 16.43 12.84 12.14
C THR A 148 16.89 14.16 11.51
N ALA A 149 16.02 15.17 11.50
CA ALA A 149 16.39 16.51 11.04
C ALA A 149 17.57 17.12 11.83
N ARG A 150 17.87 16.61 13.03
CA ARG A 150 19.06 16.98 13.81
C ARG A 150 20.35 16.41 13.22
N GLU A 151 20.30 15.18 12.71
CA GLU A 151 21.46 14.46 12.14
C GLU A 151 21.71 14.85 10.69
N ASN A 152 20.64 15.13 9.93
CA ASN A 152 20.73 15.61 8.56
C ASN A 152 19.60 16.61 8.26
N PRO A 153 19.87 17.94 8.42
CA PRO A 153 18.87 18.99 8.21
C PRO A 153 18.30 19.05 6.79
N THR A 154 19.01 18.49 5.80
CA THR A 154 18.58 18.49 4.39
C THR A 154 17.81 17.24 4.01
N ALA A 155 17.75 16.22 4.88
CA ALA A 155 17.01 15.01 4.62
C ALA A 155 15.51 15.26 4.84
N ILE A 156 14.72 15.07 3.78
CA ILE A 156 13.26 15.03 3.90
C ILE A 156 12.87 13.64 4.39
N PRO A 157 12.32 13.51 5.61
CA PRO A 157 11.91 12.21 6.13
C PRO A 157 10.85 11.58 5.22
N LYS A 158 11.14 10.39 4.71
CA LYS A 158 10.16 9.62 3.94
C LYS A 158 9.21 8.90 4.90
N PRO A 159 7.88 8.99 4.72
CA PRO A 159 6.95 8.29 5.58
C PRO A 159 7.23 6.78 5.51
N SER A 160 7.44 6.17 6.67
CA SER A 160 7.60 4.73 6.82
C SER A 160 6.39 4.19 7.55
N LEU A 161 5.63 3.31 6.89
CA LEU A 161 4.42 2.73 7.43
C LEU A 161 4.50 1.20 7.47
N ALA A 162 3.95 0.66 8.55
CA ALA A 162 3.57 -0.74 8.65
C ALA A 162 2.05 -0.85 8.45
N LEU A 163 1.65 -1.76 7.58
CA LEU A 163 0.25 -2.07 7.31
C LEU A 163 -0.04 -3.44 7.94
N TYR A 164 -0.68 -3.44 9.10
CA TYR A 164 -1.10 -4.65 9.77
C TYR A 164 -2.39 -5.14 9.12
N LEU A 165 -2.33 -6.32 8.51
CA LEU A 165 -3.49 -6.92 7.87
C LEU A 165 -4.20 -7.87 8.83
N ALA A 166 -5.52 -7.83 8.81
CA ALA A 166 -6.36 -8.73 9.59
C ALA A 166 -7.43 -9.36 8.70
N LYS A 167 -7.62 -10.67 8.87
CA LYS A 167 -8.71 -11.43 8.24
C LYS A 167 -10.02 -11.08 8.91
N ARG A 168 -11.07 -10.94 8.11
CA ARG A 168 -12.41 -10.66 8.59
C ARG A 168 -13.48 -11.31 7.72
N ALA A 169 -14.69 -11.41 8.22
CA ALA A 169 -15.84 -11.79 7.41
C ALA A 169 -16.07 -10.78 6.27
N PRO A 170 -16.60 -11.21 5.12
CA PRO A 170 -17.02 -10.29 4.07
C PRO A 170 -17.90 -9.19 4.63
N TYR A 171 -17.64 -7.95 4.22
CA TYR A 171 -18.35 -6.78 4.71
C TYR A 171 -18.93 -5.98 3.55
N THR A 172 -20.22 -5.67 3.62
CA THR A 172 -20.90 -4.82 2.65
C THR A 172 -21.07 -3.43 3.23
N PHE A 173 -20.44 -2.45 2.59
CA PHE A 173 -20.59 -1.05 2.96
C PHE A 173 -21.94 -0.52 2.46
N LYS A 174 -22.50 0.47 3.15
CA LYS A 174 -23.63 1.26 2.65
C LYS A 174 -23.26 1.89 1.29
N SER A 175 -24.27 2.32 0.55
CA SER A 175 -24.03 3.02 -0.72
C SER A 175 -23.20 4.29 -0.52
N ALA A 176 -22.51 4.75 -1.56
CA ALA A 176 -21.70 5.97 -1.50
C ALA A 176 -22.54 7.20 -1.14
N SER A 177 -23.84 7.22 -1.53
CA SER A 177 -24.77 8.30 -1.19
C SER A 177 -25.16 8.37 0.30
N GLU A 178 -24.99 7.28 1.03
CA GLU A 178 -25.30 7.19 2.47
C GLU A 178 -24.05 7.39 3.34
N ARG A 179 -22.90 7.60 2.73
CA ARG A 179 -21.62 7.77 3.42
C ARG A 179 -20.97 9.09 3.05
N MET A 180 -20.18 9.61 3.97
CA MET A 180 -19.46 10.85 3.74
C MET A 180 -18.14 10.58 2.99
N GLU A 181 -17.97 11.21 1.83
CA GLU A 181 -16.70 11.23 1.12
C GLU A 181 -15.75 12.28 1.69
N MET A 182 -14.51 11.91 1.89
CA MET A 182 -13.41 12.82 2.24
C MET A 182 -12.32 12.72 1.15
N PRO A 183 -12.33 13.63 0.16
CA PRO A 183 -11.32 13.62 -0.88
C PRO A 183 -9.96 14.08 -0.35
N VAL A 184 -8.91 13.36 -0.72
CA VAL A 184 -7.53 13.65 -0.33
C VAL A 184 -6.70 13.89 -1.60
N ALA A 185 -6.09 15.08 -1.71
CA ALA A 185 -5.19 15.44 -2.79
C ALA A 185 -3.72 15.27 -2.40
N GLY A 186 -2.82 15.31 -3.38
CA GLY A 186 -1.37 15.25 -3.12
C GLY A 186 -0.85 16.44 -2.30
N THR A 187 -1.55 17.56 -2.31
CA THR A 187 -1.23 18.76 -1.52
C THR A 187 -1.98 18.86 -0.20
N THR A 188 -2.87 17.91 0.10
CA THR A 188 -3.68 17.93 1.32
C THR A 188 -2.80 17.60 2.53
N GLU A 189 -2.88 18.40 3.60
CA GLU A 189 -2.17 18.15 4.85
C GLU A 189 -2.83 16.97 5.61
N PRO A 190 -2.10 15.87 5.87
CA PRO A 190 -2.66 14.68 6.50
C PRO A 190 -3.24 14.90 7.88
N ALA A 191 -2.65 15.79 8.69
CA ALA A 191 -3.12 16.06 10.05
C ALA A 191 -4.51 16.74 10.07
N VAL A 192 -4.79 17.58 9.08
CA VAL A 192 -6.10 18.24 8.94
C VAL A 192 -7.18 17.22 8.59
N VAL A 193 -6.89 16.34 7.62
CA VAL A 193 -7.82 15.23 7.27
C VAL A 193 -8.04 14.31 8.45
N ALA A 194 -6.98 14.00 9.20
CA ALA A 194 -7.06 13.15 10.38
C ALA A 194 -7.97 13.72 11.45
N GLY A 195 -7.89 15.01 11.73
CA GLY A 195 -8.77 15.69 12.68
C GLY A 195 -10.22 15.63 12.24
N ALA A 196 -10.50 15.91 10.96
CA ALA A 196 -11.84 15.79 10.40
C ALA A 196 -12.37 14.36 10.44
N LEU A 197 -11.53 13.36 10.06
CA LEU A 197 -11.89 11.95 10.11
C LEU A 197 -12.23 11.50 11.54
N ALA A 198 -11.39 11.84 12.51
CA ALA A 198 -11.62 11.49 13.92
C ALA A 198 -12.91 12.12 14.46
N ALA A 199 -13.23 13.37 14.07
CA ALA A 199 -14.47 14.01 14.44
C ALA A 199 -15.70 13.24 13.91
N ARG A 200 -15.69 12.86 12.63
CA ARG A 200 -16.79 12.10 12.01
C ARG A 200 -16.94 10.71 12.65
N VAL A 201 -15.84 10.05 12.95
CA VAL A 201 -15.86 8.74 13.65
C VAL A 201 -16.51 8.87 15.02
N ARG A 202 -16.21 9.92 15.79
CA ARG A 202 -16.87 10.19 17.09
C ARG A 202 -18.38 10.46 16.96
N GLU A 203 -18.78 11.02 15.83
CA GLU A 203 -20.19 11.30 15.50
C GLU A 203 -20.91 10.07 14.91
N ASN A 204 -20.25 8.90 14.85
CA ASN A 204 -20.75 7.67 14.19
C ASN A 204 -21.16 7.87 12.72
N VAL A 205 -20.50 8.76 12.01
CA VAL A 205 -20.74 8.98 10.59
C VAL A 205 -19.90 7.97 9.79
N ASP A 206 -20.54 7.24 8.89
CA ASP A 206 -19.84 6.34 7.96
C ASP A 206 -19.03 7.15 6.94
N VAL A 207 -17.73 6.98 6.94
CA VAL A 207 -16.79 7.77 6.13
C VAL A 207 -15.98 6.88 5.20
N TYR A 208 -15.63 7.41 4.04
CA TYR A 208 -14.56 6.87 3.22
C TYR A 208 -13.67 7.99 2.68
N LEU A 209 -12.38 7.69 2.49
CA LEU A 209 -11.46 8.62 1.85
C LEU A 209 -11.29 8.22 0.38
N SER A 210 -11.20 9.21 -0.52
CA SER A 210 -10.85 9.01 -1.91
C SER A 210 -9.54 9.70 -2.25
N ALA A 211 -8.67 9.01 -3.00
CA ALA A 211 -7.35 9.53 -3.35
C ALA A 211 -6.94 9.14 -4.77
N ILE A 212 -6.48 10.12 -5.55
CA ILE A 212 -5.99 9.94 -6.91
C ILE A 212 -4.53 10.38 -6.98
N GLY A 213 -3.65 9.46 -7.37
CA GLY A 213 -2.22 9.70 -7.46
C GLY A 213 -1.43 9.28 -6.22
N VAL A 214 -0.13 9.18 -6.42
CA VAL A 214 0.80 8.57 -5.43
C VAL A 214 0.85 9.34 -4.12
N ASP A 215 0.93 10.67 -4.21
CA ASP A 215 1.04 11.53 -3.03
C ASP A 215 -0.29 11.61 -2.28
N ALA A 216 -1.42 11.65 -2.99
CA ALA A 216 -2.75 11.60 -2.40
C ALA A 216 -2.97 10.31 -1.58
N VAL A 217 -2.60 9.16 -2.15
CA VAL A 217 -2.63 7.86 -1.44
C VAL A 217 -1.74 7.87 -0.20
N GLY A 218 -0.53 8.43 -0.33
CA GLY A 218 0.39 8.60 0.78
C GLY A 218 -0.18 9.46 1.90
N ASN A 219 -0.80 10.59 1.55
CA ASN A 219 -1.43 11.52 2.49
C ASN A 219 -2.66 10.89 3.16
N ALA A 220 -3.50 10.17 2.41
CA ALA A 220 -4.65 9.45 2.97
C ALA A 220 -4.23 8.43 4.03
N MET A 221 -3.20 7.63 3.75
CA MET A 221 -2.70 6.64 4.70
C MET A 221 -2.09 7.27 5.96
N ARG A 222 -1.36 8.39 5.81
CA ARG A 222 -0.84 9.16 6.95
C ARG A 222 -1.98 9.76 7.78
N ALA A 223 -3.02 10.28 7.11
CA ALA A 223 -4.20 10.80 7.78
C ALA A 223 -4.90 9.72 8.63
N ILE A 224 -5.03 8.49 8.11
CA ILE A 224 -5.58 7.37 8.87
C ILE A 224 -4.68 7.05 10.08
N CYS A 225 -3.35 7.05 9.94
CA CYS A 225 -2.44 6.86 11.06
C CYS A 225 -2.63 7.92 12.17
N TYR A 226 -2.70 9.20 11.79
CA TYR A 226 -2.92 10.29 12.76
C TYR A 226 -4.32 10.21 13.40
N ALA A 227 -5.36 9.89 12.61
CA ALA A 227 -6.71 9.75 13.13
C ALA A 227 -6.81 8.64 14.18
N ARG A 228 -6.10 7.53 14.00
CA ARG A 228 -6.00 6.46 15.01
C ARG A 228 -5.43 6.99 16.33
N MET A 229 -4.35 7.77 16.27
CA MET A 229 -3.77 8.40 17.46
C MET A 229 -4.76 9.37 18.15
N TYR A 230 -5.55 10.13 17.36
CA TYR A 230 -6.53 11.06 17.91
C TYR A 230 -7.77 10.37 18.51
N LEU A 231 -8.02 9.11 18.17
CA LEU A 231 -9.15 8.31 18.67
C LEU A 231 -8.79 7.45 19.89
N GLU A 232 -7.49 7.33 20.20
CA GLU A 232 -6.99 6.47 21.28
C GLU A 232 -7.65 6.83 22.63
N ASP A 233 -7.69 8.12 22.98
CA ASP A 233 -8.34 8.59 24.23
C ASP A 233 -9.85 8.30 24.29
N ASN A 234 -10.47 8.02 23.16
CA ASN A 234 -11.89 7.66 23.08
C ASN A 234 -12.13 6.14 23.17
N GLY A 235 -11.09 5.33 23.29
CA GLY A 235 -11.19 3.88 23.23
C GLY A 235 -11.64 3.37 21.85
N LEU A 236 -11.40 4.15 20.78
CA LEU A 236 -11.75 3.80 19.41
C LEU A 236 -10.50 3.59 18.58
N ASP A 237 -10.59 2.68 17.62
CA ASP A 237 -9.58 2.51 16.57
C ASP A 237 -10.26 2.39 15.20
N ILE A 238 -9.50 2.65 14.14
CA ILE A 238 -10.00 2.56 12.76
C ILE A 238 -9.09 1.69 11.91
N LYS A 239 -9.72 0.98 10.99
CA LYS A 239 -9.05 0.21 9.93
C LYS A 239 -9.55 0.67 8.57
N ALA A 240 -8.71 0.54 7.56
CA ALA A 240 -9.06 0.84 6.19
C ALA A 240 -9.26 -0.44 5.38
N MET A 241 -10.19 -0.41 4.44
CA MET A 241 -10.37 -1.44 3.42
C MET A 241 -10.22 -0.78 2.06
N PRO A 242 -9.00 -0.82 1.46
CA PRO A 242 -8.74 -0.15 0.20
C PRO A 242 -9.40 -0.86 -0.98
N GLU A 243 -9.96 -0.08 -1.91
CA GLU A 243 -10.56 -0.54 -3.16
C GLU A 243 -10.14 0.35 -4.31
N PHE A 244 -10.17 -0.19 -5.53
CA PHE A 244 -9.98 0.64 -6.72
C PHE A 244 -11.27 1.37 -7.05
N MET A 245 -11.14 2.66 -7.36
CA MET A 245 -12.20 3.47 -7.93
C MET A 245 -11.85 3.84 -9.36
N HIS A 246 -12.85 3.84 -10.22
CA HIS A 246 -12.73 4.26 -11.61
C HIS A 246 -13.48 5.58 -11.78
N LEU A 247 -12.80 6.55 -12.31
CA LEU A 247 -13.32 7.89 -12.57
C LEU A 247 -13.09 8.23 -14.04
N SER A 248 -13.91 9.11 -14.56
CA SER A 248 -13.67 9.74 -15.85
C SER A 248 -13.53 11.25 -15.61
N LYS A 249 -12.41 11.83 -16.02
CA LYS A 249 -12.20 13.27 -16.00
C LYS A 249 -11.94 13.73 -17.44
N ASP A 250 -12.77 14.61 -17.93
CA ASP A 250 -12.67 15.14 -19.30
C ASP A 250 -12.62 14.03 -20.39
N GLY A 251 -13.37 12.93 -20.16
CA GLY A 251 -13.39 11.76 -21.04
C GLY A 251 -12.18 10.83 -20.91
N VAL A 252 -11.19 11.17 -20.05
CA VAL A 252 -10.02 10.33 -19.79
C VAL A 252 -10.30 9.42 -18.60
N PRO A 253 -10.19 8.08 -18.74
CA PRO A 253 -10.36 7.16 -17.62
C PRO A 253 -9.19 7.30 -16.65
N MET A 254 -9.52 7.51 -15.39
CA MET A 254 -8.56 7.59 -14.29
C MET A 254 -8.87 6.54 -13.25
N SER A 255 -7.84 6.00 -12.61
CA SER A 255 -7.99 5.11 -11.46
C SER A 255 -7.48 5.77 -10.20
N GLY A 256 -8.28 5.67 -9.15
CA GLY A 256 -7.90 6.09 -7.81
C GLY A 256 -8.04 4.95 -6.82
N LEU A 257 -7.84 5.27 -5.57
CA LEU A 257 -8.07 4.38 -4.45
C LEU A 257 -9.09 4.99 -3.51
N LEU A 258 -10.00 4.16 -3.07
CA LEU A 258 -11.01 4.45 -2.07
C LEU A 258 -10.63 3.68 -0.81
N PHE A 259 -10.70 4.34 0.34
CA PHE A 259 -10.42 3.74 1.64
C PHE A 259 -11.69 3.74 2.46
N ASN A 260 -12.38 2.61 2.47
CA ASN A 260 -13.53 2.43 3.35
C ASN A 260 -13.03 2.32 4.79
N ILE A 261 -13.57 3.13 5.69
CA ILE A 261 -13.18 3.15 7.10
C ILE A 261 -14.11 2.25 7.91
N ILE A 262 -13.50 1.45 8.77
CA ILE A 262 -14.19 0.62 9.75
C ILE A 262 -13.75 1.09 11.13
N VAL A 263 -14.71 1.29 11.99
CA VAL A 263 -14.51 1.67 13.39
C VAL A 263 -14.60 0.41 14.24
N GLU A 264 -13.66 0.24 15.15
CA GLU A 264 -13.62 -0.84 16.14
C GLU A 264 -13.31 -0.23 17.52
N ASN A 265 -13.70 -0.93 18.58
CA ASN A 265 -13.25 -0.56 19.91
C ASN A 265 -11.74 -0.88 20.03
N ALA A 266 -10.98 0.05 20.59
CA ALA A 266 -9.58 -0.21 20.95
C ALA A 266 -9.58 -1.28 22.06
N MET A 267 -8.73 -2.32 21.91
CA MET A 267 -8.56 -3.35 22.94
C MET A 267 -7.60 -2.87 24.01
#